data_2bb25f9e2abb3ebc1ca5ce37fcadf1b7
#
_entry.id   2bb25f9e2abb3ebc1ca5ce37fcadf1b7
#
_cell.length_a   1.000
_cell.length_b   1.000
_cell.length_c   1.000
_cell.angle_alpha   90.00
_cell.angle_beta   90.00
_cell.angle_gamma   90.00
#
_symmetry.space_group_name_H-M   'P 1'
#
loop_
_entity.id
_entity.type
_entity.pdbx_description
1 polymer ?
#
loop_
_entity_poly.entity_id
_entity_poly.type
_entity_poly.pdbx_seq_one_letter_code
_entity_poly.pdbx_strand_id
1 'polypeptide(L)'
;MPALICGSLAFDTITTFPGRFAEQILPEQVHILNVSFLVPTLRREFGGCAGNIAYTLKQLGGEPLVMAAVGADGQDYLARFEAWGASTEFVRTVTDTYTAQAIIITDTDNNQITAFHPGAMQSAHLTAVPSGRQDIAIGIVAPDGRDAMLQHAAQFAKAGVPFVFDPGQGLPMFNGDELNAFVQQATWVAVNDYEGRMLCERTGKSLEALSNSHLKGVIVTLGAEGCEVWQKGQRTHVPGVKAAEVVDPTGCGDAFRGALLYGLERGWELTRCVELGNRIGALKIACRGGQNHVIDRAALAL
;
A
#
# COMPACT_ATOMS: atom_id res chain seq x y z
N MET A 1 -11.71 14.46 9.77
CA MET A 1 -10.36 14.72 10.34
C MET A 1 -9.35 13.98 9.49
N PRO A 2 -8.12 14.50 9.34
CA PRO A 2 -7.13 13.89 8.45
C PRO A 2 -6.67 12.51 8.90
N ALA A 3 -6.28 11.68 7.90
CA ALA A 3 -5.59 10.41 8.11
C ALA A 3 -4.11 10.56 7.74
N LEU A 4 -3.19 10.18 8.63
CA LEU A 4 -1.75 10.22 8.38
C LEU A 4 -1.29 8.89 7.77
N ILE A 5 -0.81 8.96 6.53
CA ILE A 5 -0.43 7.80 5.72
C ILE A 5 1.09 7.73 5.63
N CYS A 6 1.70 6.85 6.42
CA CYS A 6 3.13 6.54 6.36
C CYS A 6 3.35 5.39 5.39
N GLY A 7 4.15 5.63 4.35
CA GLY A 7 4.42 4.64 3.32
C GLY A 7 5.17 5.23 2.14
N SER A 8 5.48 4.42 1.14
CA SER A 8 6.27 4.81 -0.02
C SER A 8 5.52 5.73 -0.99
N LEU A 9 6.29 6.64 -1.61
CA LEU A 9 5.99 7.27 -2.89
C LEU A 9 6.98 6.72 -3.92
N ALA A 10 6.49 6.26 -5.06
CA ALA A 10 7.32 5.64 -6.08
C ALA A 10 6.83 5.98 -7.49
N PHE A 11 7.70 5.80 -8.47
CA PHE A 11 7.32 5.75 -9.87
C PHE A 11 7.40 4.32 -10.39
N ASP A 12 6.42 3.92 -11.18
CA ASP A 12 6.42 2.65 -11.90
C ASP A 12 6.73 2.93 -13.37
N THR A 13 7.94 2.59 -13.80
CA THR A 13 8.36 2.65 -15.20
C THR A 13 8.08 1.31 -15.85
N ILE A 14 7.05 1.25 -16.67
CA ILE A 14 6.54 0.03 -17.28
C ILE A 14 6.85 0.03 -18.77
N THR A 15 7.53 -1.03 -19.22
CA THR A 15 7.92 -1.23 -20.60
C THR A 15 7.39 -2.56 -21.11
N THR A 16 7.20 -2.67 -22.44
CA THR A 16 6.77 -3.92 -23.06
C THR A 16 7.83 -4.38 -24.05
N PHE A 17 8.27 -5.61 -23.86
CA PHE A 17 9.14 -6.31 -24.81
C PHE A 17 8.26 -7.11 -25.79
N PRO A 18 8.35 -6.88 -27.12
CA PRO A 18 7.49 -7.52 -28.12
C PRO A 18 7.96 -8.92 -28.51
N GLY A 19 8.55 -9.67 -27.57
CA GLY A 19 9.05 -11.04 -27.70
C GLY A 19 8.85 -11.79 -26.40
N ARG A 20 9.47 -12.94 -26.27
CA ARG A 20 9.43 -13.80 -25.07
C ARG A 20 10.79 -13.82 -24.40
N PHE A 21 10.83 -13.66 -23.09
CA PHE A 21 12.09 -13.77 -22.33
C PHE A 21 12.76 -15.13 -22.52
N ALA A 22 11.98 -16.21 -22.61
CA ALA A 22 12.47 -17.56 -22.81
C ALA A 22 13.24 -17.74 -24.12
N GLU A 23 13.03 -16.87 -25.12
CA GLU A 23 13.77 -16.88 -26.40
C GLU A 23 15.10 -16.13 -26.35
N GLN A 24 15.23 -15.23 -25.32
CA GLN A 24 16.43 -14.38 -25.17
C GLN A 24 17.32 -14.81 -24.00
N ILE A 25 16.76 -15.48 -23.01
CA ILE A 25 17.47 -15.96 -21.83
C ILE A 25 17.66 -17.46 -21.95
N LEU A 26 18.87 -17.86 -22.35
CA LEU A 26 19.20 -19.28 -22.54
C LEU A 26 19.55 -19.89 -21.17
N PRO A 27 18.85 -20.95 -20.72
CA PRO A 27 19.06 -21.56 -19.40
C PRO A 27 20.51 -22.01 -19.15
N GLU A 28 21.21 -22.51 -20.22
CA GLU A 28 22.58 -22.99 -20.14
C GLU A 28 23.62 -21.85 -20.00
N GLN A 29 23.22 -20.59 -20.28
CA GLN A 29 24.10 -19.42 -20.29
C GLN A 29 23.77 -18.40 -19.20
N VAL A 30 22.90 -18.74 -18.25
CA VAL A 30 22.50 -17.84 -17.15
C VAL A 30 23.69 -17.37 -16.29
N HIS A 31 24.77 -18.14 -16.23
CA HIS A 31 26.00 -17.79 -15.51
C HIS A 31 26.83 -16.67 -16.18
N ILE A 32 26.54 -16.33 -17.46
CA ILE A 32 27.18 -15.23 -18.22
C ILE A 32 26.08 -14.41 -18.90
N LEU A 33 25.06 -14.04 -18.15
CA LEU A 33 23.89 -13.37 -18.70
C LEU A 33 24.23 -11.92 -19.13
N ASN A 34 24.14 -11.66 -20.44
CA ASN A 34 24.20 -10.31 -21.00
C ASN A 34 23.08 -10.17 -22.04
N VAL A 35 21.92 -9.71 -21.58
CA VAL A 35 20.71 -9.60 -22.40
C VAL A 35 20.28 -8.15 -22.49
N SER A 36 19.92 -7.72 -23.70
CA SER A 36 19.36 -6.38 -23.96
C SER A 36 17.99 -6.52 -24.60
N PHE A 37 16.99 -5.87 -24.01
CA PHE A 37 15.63 -5.87 -24.54
C PHE A 37 15.35 -4.54 -25.25
N LEU A 38 14.99 -4.59 -26.52
CA LEU A 38 14.44 -3.43 -27.23
C LEU A 38 12.95 -3.28 -26.83
N VAL A 39 12.64 -2.23 -26.10
CA VAL A 39 11.29 -1.95 -25.60
C VAL A 39 10.73 -0.71 -26.29
N PRO A 40 9.85 -0.86 -27.28
CA PRO A 40 9.33 0.27 -28.08
C PRO A 40 8.34 1.15 -27.32
N THR A 41 7.82 0.68 -26.19
CA THR A 41 6.85 1.40 -25.37
C THR A 41 7.39 1.60 -23.96
N LEU A 42 7.24 2.80 -23.43
CA LEU A 42 7.54 3.14 -22.05
C LEU A 42 6.42 4.04 -21.52
N ARG A 43 5.92 3.72 -20.35
CA ARG A 43 5.03 4.59 -19.59
C ARG A 43 5.54 4.73 -18.16
N ARG A 44 5.35 5.90 -17.58
CA ARG A 44 5.66 6.19 -16.19
C ARG A 44 4.36 6.48 -15.46
N GLU A 45 4.10 5.73 -14.40
CA GLU A 45 2.91 5.85 -13.56
C GLU A 45 3.32 6.32 -12.16
N PHE A 46 2.41 7.03 -11.51
CA PHE A 46 2.55 7.34 -10.10
C PHE A 46 2.14 6.13 -9.28
N GLY A 47 3.02 5.69 -8.39
CA GLY A 47 2.86 4.49 -7.57
C GLY A 47 3.32 4.74 -6.13
N GLY A 48 3.63 3.65 -5.43
CA GLY A 48 3.94 3.68 -4.01
C GLY A 48 2.69 3.62 -3.14
N CYS A 49 2.76 2.83 -2.06
CA CYS A 49 1.59 2.51 -1.25
C CYS A 49 0.93 3.76 -0.66
N ALA A 50 1.71 4.69 -0.09
CA ALA A 50 1.12 5.90 0.49
C ALA A 50 0.45 6.79 -0.57
N GLY A 51 1.04 6.92 -1.77
CA GLY A 51 0.45 7.70 -2.85
C GLY A 51 -0.87 7.13 -3.34
N ASN A 52 -0.94 5.81 -3.51
CA ASN A 52 -2.13 5.11 -3.96
C ASN A 52 -3.26 5.15 -2.92
N ILE A 53 -2.93 4.94 -1.63
CA ILE A 53 -3.87 5.04 -0.51
C ILE A 53 -4.43 6.47 -0.42
N ALA A 54 -3.54 7.48 -0.48
CA ALA A 54 -3.91 8.89 -0.41
C ALA A 54 -4.82 9.31 -1.56
N TYR A 55 -4.51 8.87 -2.79
CA TYR A 55 -5.34 9.12 -3.95
C TYR A 55 -6.78 8.63 -3.74
N THR A 56 -6.91 7.38 -3.34
CA THR A 56 -8.23 6.79 -3.10
C THR A 56 -8.99 7.48 -1.97
N LEU A 57 -8.32 7.75 -0.83
CA LEU A 57 -8.92 8.46 0.29
C LEU A 57 -9.41 9.86 -0.13
N LYS A 58 -8.62 10.58 -0.94
CA LYS A 58 -9.01 11.91 -1.47
C LYS A 58 -10.21 11.83 -2.40
N GLN A 59 -10.26 10.84 -3.31
CA GLN A 59 -11.40 10.60 -4.20
C GLN A 59 -12.70 10.32 -3.42
N LEU A 60 -12.60 9.64 -2.28
CA LEU A 60 -13.72 9.42 -1.35
C LEU A 60 -14.14 10.68 -0.57
N GLY A 61 -13.36 11.76 -0.66
CA GLY A 61 -13.61 13.01 0.08
C GLY A 61 -13.03 12.99 1.49
N GLY A 62 -12.06 12.12 1.77
CA GLY A 62 -11.23 12.16 2.97
C GLY A 62 -10.09 13.18 2.84
N GLU A 63 -9.33 13.33 3.91
CA GLU A 63 -8.22 14.27 4.01
C GLU A 63 -6.90 13.52 4.29
N PRO A 64 -6.16 13.11 3.24
CA PRO A 64 -4.90 12.42 3.41
C PRO A 64 -3.77 13.41 3.78
N LEU A 65 -3.00 13.07 4.81
CA LEU A 65 -1.67 13.61 5.08
C LEU A 65 -0.65 12.52 4.76
N VAL A 66 0.21 12.75 3.78
CA VAL A 66 1.19 11.75 3.36
C VAL A 66 2.53 12.02 4.02
N MET A 67 3.04 11.02 4.75
CA MET A 67 4.37 11.01 5.32
C MET A 67 5.24 10.02 4.55
N ALA A 68 6.15 10.57 3.75
CA ALA A 68 6.96 9.82 2.81
C ALA A 68 8.23 10.57 2.43
N ALA A 69 9.05 9.98 1.54
CA ALA A 69 10.18 10.68 0.95
C ALA A 69 10.18 10.54 -0.58
N VAL A 70 10.58 11.63 -1.25
CA VAL A 70 10.85 11.68 -2.69
C VAL A 70 12.28 12.11 -2.94
N GLY A 71 12.84 11.74 -4.08
CA GLY A 71 14.20 12.11 -4.49
C GLY A 71 14.26 13.43 -5.25
N ALA A 72 15.42 13.69 -5.87
CA ALA A 72 15.66 14.87 -6.69
C ALA A 72 14.68 15.01 -7.89
N ASP A 73 14.13 13.89 -8.34
CA ASP A 73 13.14 13.80 -9.42
C ASP A 73 11.68 13.83 -8.94
N GLY A 74 11.46 14.12 -7.63
CA GLY A 74 10.14 14.03 -7.00
C GLY A 74 9.19 15.20 -7.29
N GLN A 75 9.62 16.25 -8.01
CA GLN A 75 8.83 17.45 -8.25
C GLN A 75 7.48 17.15 -8.91
N ASP A 76 7.45 16.22 -9.88
CA ASP A 76 6.21 15.82 -10.54
C ASP A 76 5.21 15.19 -9.55
N TYR A 77 5.72 14.45 -8.57
CA TYR A 77 4.90 13.82 -7.54
C TYR A 77 4.28 14.88 -6.60
N LEU A 78 5.08 15.87 -6.18
CA LEU A 78 4.60 16.98 -5.35
C LEU A 78 3.55 17.82 -6.10
N ALA A 79 3.81 18.16 -7.36
CA ALA A 79 2.85 18.89 -8.20
C ALA A 79 1.53 18.12 -8.38
N ARG A 80 1.59 16.78 -8.46
CA ARG A 80 0.39 15.95 -8.51
C ARG A 80 -0.44 16.05 -7.22
N PHE A 81 0.18 16.04 -6.05
CA PHE A 81 -0.52 16.24 -4.78
C PHE A 81 -1.17 17.62 -4.70
N GLU A 82 -0.46 18.66 -5.10
CA GLU A 82 -1.01 20.00 -5.17
C GLU A 82 -2.24 20.09 -6.09
N ALA A 83 -2.20 19.41 -7.24
CA ALA A 83 -3.32 19.36 -8.17
C ALA A 83 -4.57 18.68 -7.57
N TRP A 84 -4.41 17.77 -6.62
CA TRP A 84 -5.54 17.18 -5.88
C TRP A 84 -5.96 18.01 -4.66
N GLY A 85 -5.19 19.03 -4.29
CA GLY A 85 -5.32 19.73 -3.02
C GLY A 85 -4.98 18.83 -1.82
N ALA A 86 -4.01 17.93 -1.97
CA ALA A 86 -3.45 17.16 -0.88
C ALA A 86 -2.21 17.86 -0.31
N SER A 87 -2.00 17.74 1.02
CA SER A 87 -0.86 18.36 1.68
C SER A 87 0.43 17.60 1.41
N THR A 88 1.52 18.32 1.16
CA THR A 88 2.88 17.80 1.05
C THR A 88 3.72 18.08 2.31
N GLU A 89 3.09 18.55 3.39
CA GLU A 89 3.75 18.99 4.64
C GLU A 89 4.74 17.97 5.22
N PHE A 90 4.42 16.67 5.13
CA PHE A 90 5.26 15.60 5.67
C PHE A 90 6.01 14.81 4.59
N VAL A 91 6.01 15.30 3.34
CA VAL A 91 6.81 14.70 2.27
C VAL A 91 8.19 15.32 2.25
N ARG A 92 9.20 14.51 2.57
CA ARG A 92 10.61 14.94 2.56
C ARG A 92 11.20 14.81 1.16
N THR A 93 11.90 15.84 0.70
CA THR A 93 12.75 15.75 -0.50
C THR A 93 14.19 15.44 -0.09
N VAL A 94 14.76 14.39 -0.68
CA VAL A 94 16.14 13.91 -0.50
C VAL A 94 16.89 14.14 -1.81
N THR A 95 17.78 15.13 -1.85
CA THR A 95 18.33 15.68 -3.10
C THR A 95 19.49 14.88 -3.68
N ASP A 96 20.09 13.97 -2.92
CA ASP A 96 21.24 13.15 -3.31
C ASP A 96 20.86 11.75 -3.84
N THR A 97 19.57 11.49 -3.99
CA THR A 97 19.05 10.24 -4.55
C THR A 97 17.79 10.49 -5.39
N TYR A 98 17.32 9.44 -6.08
CA TYR A 98 16.06 9.46 -6.82
C TYR A 98 14.90 9.00 -5.93
N THR A 99 13.68 9.33 -6.34
CA THR A 99 12.45 8.76 -5.79
C THR A 99 12.46 7.23 -5.99
N ALA A 100 11.83 6.48 -5.09
CA ALA A 100 11.69 5.05 -5.27
C ALA A 100 11.08 4.72 -6.64
N GLN A 101 11.57 3.69 -7.29
CA GLN A 101 11.19 3.35 -8.66
C GLN A 101 11.15 1.85 -8.89
N ALA A 102 10.04 1.34 -9.43
CA ALA A 102 9.96 0.03 -10.05
C ALA A 102 10.19 0.17 -11.56
N ILE A 103 11.18 -0.55 -12.10
CA ILE A 103 11.44 -0.65 -13.53
C ILE A 103 10.99 -2.03 -13.96
N ILE A 104 9.89 -2.09 -14.71
CA ILE A 104 9.17 -3.31 -15.06
C ILE A 104 9.25 -3.52 -16.57
N ILE A 105 9.75 -4.69 -16.98
CA ILE A 105 9.71 -5.13 -18.37
C ILE A 105 8.74 -6.32 -18.43
N THR A 106 7.74 -6.24 -19.29
CA THR A 106 6.74 -7.30 -19.50
C THR A 106 6.88 -7.87 -20.90
N ASP A 107 6.94 -9.18 -21.03
CA ASP A 107 6.98 -9.90 -22.32
C ASP A 107 5.57 -10.23 -22.86
N THR A 108 5.51 -10.85 -24.04
CA THR A 108 4.23 -11.23 -24.70
C THR A 108 3.44 -12.29 -23.96
N ASP A 109 4.08 -13.07 -23.09
CA ASP A 109 3.45 -14.11 -22.27
C ASP A 109 3.06 -13.56 -20.86
N ASN A 110 3.14 -12.24 -20.65
CA ASN A 110 2.93 -11.56 -19.38
C ASN A 110 3.92 -11.93 -18.26
N ASN A 111 5.08 -12.49 -18.60
CA ASN A 111 6.17 -12.62 -17.64
C ASN A 111 6.78 -11.23 -17.38
N GLN A 112 7.27 -11.01 -16.16
CA GLN A 112 7.83 -9.73 -15.75
C GLN A 112 9.24 -9.90 -15.18
N ILE A 113 10.12 -8.99 -15.58
CA ILE A 113 11.40 -8.75 -14.92
C ILE A 113 11.30 -7.37 -14.29
N THR A 114 11.49 -7.30 -12.96
CA THR A 114 11.39 -6.07 -12.21
C THR A 114 12.69 -5.77 -11.49
N ALA A 115 13.22 -4.56 -11.68
CA ALA A 115 14.25 -3.98 -10.83
C ALA A 115 13.61 -2.91 -9.95
N PHE A 116 13.80 -2.99 -8.63
CA PHE A 116 13.28 -2.01 -7.69
C PHE A 116 14.43 -1.21 -7.09
N HIS A 117 14.38 0.11 -7.27
CA HIS A 117 15.27 1.07 -6.64
C HIS A 117 14.54 1.74 -5.46
N PRO A 118 14.93 1.52 -4.21
CA PRO A 118 14.23 2.10 -3.06
C PRO A 118 14.48 3.62 -2.90
N GLY A 119 15.64 4.12 -3.31
CA GLY A 119 15.97 5.54 -3.32
C GLY A 119 15.63 6.27 -2.03
N ALA A 120 15.00 7.43 -2.16
CA ALA A 120 14.61 8.30 -1.05
C ALA A 120 13.71 7.63 -0.01
N MET A 121 12.98 6.57 -0.36
CA MET A 121 12.15 5.80 0.57
C MET A 121 12.95 5.32 1.80
N GLN A 122 14.23 5.00 1.64
CA GLN A 122 15.08 4.59 2.75
C GLN A 122 15.32 5.70 3.80
N SER A 123 15.06 6.95 3.44
CA SER A 123 15.20 8.14 4.32
C SER A 123 13.87 8.60 4.93
N ALA A 124 12.76 7.89 4.71
CA ALA A 124 11.44 8.26 5.22
C ALA A 124 11.40 8.35 6.75
N HIS A 125 12.22 7.57 7.44
CA HIS A 125 12.39 7.60 8.91
C HIS A 125 12.90 8.95 9.46
N LEU A 126 13.46 9.81 8.61
CA LEU A 126 13.93 11.15 9.00
C LEU A 126 12.79 12.15 9.20
N THR A 127 11.56 11.80 8.82
CA THR A 127 10.34 12.56 9.13
C THR A 127 9.61 11.82 10.25
N ALA A 128 9.29 12.51 11.33
CA ALA A 128 8.63 11.89 12.49
C ALA A 128 7.12 12.17 12.49
N VAL A 129 6.35 11.22 13.02
CA VAL A 129 4.92 11.42 13.30
C VAL A 129 4.78 12.62 14.24
N PRO A 130 3.99 13.65 13.86
CA PRO A 130 3.92 14.89 14.62
C PRO A 130 3.33 14.66 16.02
N SER A 131 4.12 14.92 17.04
CA SER A 131 3.65 14.85 18.42
C SER A 131 2.78 16.08 18.74
N GLY A 132 1.61 15.84 19.36
CA GLY A 132 0.70 16.92 19.78
C GLY A 132 -0.31 17.37 18.71
N ARG A 133 -0.33 16.80 17.51
CA ARG A 133 -1.39 16.99 16.50
C ARG A 133 -2.64 16.19 16.93
N GLN A 134 -3.61 16.87 17.53
CA GLN A 134 -4.87 16.25 17.96
C GLN A 134 -5.91 16.12 16.83
N ASP A 135 -5.64 16.71 15.69
CA ASP A 135 -6.50 16.67 14.51
C ASP A 135 -6.32 15.40 13.65
N ILE A 136 -5.26 14.60 13.87
CA ILE A 136 -5.06 13.33 13.17
C ILE A 136 -5.98 12.27 13.80
N ALA A 137 -6.99 11.84 13.03
CA ALA A 137 -7.97 10.86 13.50
C ALA A 137 -7.42 9.43 13.54
N ILE A 138 -6.62 9.07 12.54
CA ILE A 138 -6.13 7.72 12.30
C ILE A 138 -4.82 7.76 11.52
N GLY A 139 -3.99 6.73 11.70
CA GLY A 139 -2.81 6.50 10.89
C GLY A 139 -2.85 5.17 10.14
N ILE A 140 -1.91 5.02 9.22
CA ILE A 140 -1.54 3.74 8.63
C ILE A 140 -0.02 3.67 8.49
N VAL A 141 0.55 2.51 8.82
CA VAL A 141 1.94 2.16 8.49
C VAL A 141 1.87 1.15 7.37
N ALA A 142 2.06 1.64 6.14
CA ALA A 142 2.09 0.88 4.90
C ALA A 142 3.56 0.61 4.47
N PRO A 143 3.81 -0.24 3.45
CA PRO A 143 5.15 -0.55 3.00
C PRO A 143 6.01 0.68 2.69
N ASP A 144 7.17 0.73 3.37
CA ASP A 144 8.16 1.80 3.28
C ASP A 144 9.56 1.27 3.64
N GLY A 145 10.55 2.14 3.77
CA GLY A 145 11.84 1.79 4.34
C GLY A 145 11.68 1.14 5.72
N ARG A 146 12.46 0.09 5.97
CA ARG A 146 12.35 -0.72 7.20
C ARG A 146 12.35 0.11 8.48
N ASP A 147 13.31 1.05 8.59
CA ASP A 147 13.45 1.89 9.78
C ASP A 147 12.28 2.88 9.93
N ALA A 148 11.73 3.36 8.83
CA ALA A 148 10.54 4.21 8.83
C ALA A 148 9.33 3.45 9.39
N MET A 149 9.07 2.24 8.90
CA MET A 149 7.95 1.44 9.40
C MET A 149 8.05 1.19 10.91
N LEU A 150 9.23 0.78 11.41
CA LEU A 150 9.45 0.55 12.85
C LEU A 150 9.24 1.83 13.68
N GLN A 151 9.84 2.94 13.24
CA GLN A 151 9.79 4.20 13.99
C GLN A 151 8.39 4.82 13.97
N HIS A 152 7.73 4.84 12.81
CA HIS A 152 6.39 5.44 12.68
C HIS A 152 5.36 4.65 13.51
N ALA A 153 5.41 3.32 13.53
CA ALA A 153 4.52 2.52 14.38
C ALA A 153 4.70 2.86 15.87
N ALA A 154 5.96 2.91 16.34
CA ALA A 154 6.25 3.29 17.73
C ALA A 154 5.83 4.73 18.06
N GLN A 155 5.97 5.65 17.10
CA GLN A 155 5.56 7.04 17.26
C GLN A 155 4.04 7.19 17.31
N PHE A 156 3.27 6.48 16.47
CA PHE A 156 1.80 6.45 16.56
C PHE A 156 1.33 5.93 17.91
N ALA A 157 1.90 4.80 18.36
CA ALA A 157 1.56 4.23 19.67
C ALA A 157 1.85 5.22 20.81
N LYS A 158 3.01 5.88 20.77
CA LYS A 158 3.40 6.90 21.77
C LYS A 158 2.49 8.12 21.73
N ALA A 159 2.05 8.54 20.55
CA ALA A 159 1.17 9.68 20.36
C ALA A 159 -0.30 9.35 20.71
N GLY A 160 -0.64 8.08 20.94
CA GLY A 160 -2.01 7.62 21.18
C GLY A 160 -2.91 7.73 19.93
N VAL A 161 -2.33 7.83 18.74
CA VAL A 161 -3.08 7.86 17.48
C VAL A 161 -3.36 6.43 17.03
N PRO A 162 -4.64 6.02 16.88
CA PRO A 162 -4.96 4.69 16.39
C PRO A 162 -4.47 4.51 14.96
N PHE A 163 -3.90 3.34 14.63
CA PHE A 163 -3.40 3.11 13.28
C PHE A 163 -3.62 1.68 12.79
N VAL A 164 -3.62 1.55 11.46
CA VAL A 164 -3.62 0.27 10.74
C VAL A 164 -2.17 -0.12 10.46
N PHE A 165 -1.78 -1.32 10.83
CA PHE A 165 -0.53 -1.93 10.38
C PHE A 165 -0.80 -2.71 9.09
N ASP A 166 -0.19 -2.29 8.01
CA ASP A 166 -0.23 -2.90 6.68
C ASP A 166 1.20 -3.24 6.26
N PRO A 167 1.72 -4.43 6.60
CA PRO A 167 3.09 -4.78 6.24
C PRO A 167 3.29 -4.91 4.74
N GLY A 168 2.24 -5.34 4.00
CA GLY A 168 2.27 -5.55 2.58
C GLY A 168 3.51 -6.34 2.13
N GLN A 169 4.07 -5.98 1.00
CA GLN A 169 5.30 -6.56 0.47
C GLN A 169 6.56 -6.31 1.34
N GLY A 170 6.48 -5.44 2.33
CA GLY A 170 7.54 -5.20 3.32
C GLY A 170 7.64 -6.28 4.40
N LEU A 171 6.63 -7.12 4.56
CA LEU A 171 6.58 -8.15 5.61
C LEU A 171 7.84 -9.02 5.69
N PRO A 172 8.46 -9.47 4.59
CA PRO A 172 9.68 -10.27 4.64
C PRO A 172 10.88 -9.59 5.32
N MET A 173 10.91 -8.26 5.43
CA MET A 173 12.00 -7.50 6.07
C MET A 173 12.05 -7.68 7.59
N PHE A 174 10.97 -8.17 8.22
CA PHE A 174 10.82 -8.22 9.66
C PHE A 174 10.87 -9.64 10.20
N ASN A 175 11.52 -9.80 11.36
CA ASN A 175 11.49 -11.06 12.11
C ASN A 175 10.21 -11.17 12.97
N GLY A 176 10.03 -12.31 13.65
CA GLY A 176 8.84 -12.58 14.43
C GLY A 176 8.65 -11.63 15.63
N ASP A 177 9.73 -11.22 16.28
CA ASP A 177 9.67 -10.31 17.43
C ASP A 177 9.27 -8.90 16.99
N GLU A 178 9.80 -8.43 15.87
CA GLU A 178 9.44 -7.14 15.27
C GLU A 178 7.98 -7.12 14.81
N LEU A 179 7.51 -8.20 14.17
CA LEU A 179 6.10 -8.33 13.79
C LEU A 179 5.17 -8.38 15.00
N ASN A 180 5.57 -9.08 16.07
CA ASN A 180 4.84 -9.05 17.33
C ASN A 180 4.80 -7.63 17.94
N ALA A 181 5.89 -6.87 17.86
CA ALA A 181 5.92 -5.48 18.32
C ALA A 181 4.98 -4.58 17.51
N PHE A 182 4.95 -4.70 16.17
CA PHE A 182 3.97 -3.98 15.33
C PHE A 182 2.53 -4.33 15.73
N VAL A 183 2.21 -5.61 15.88
CA VAL A 183 0.88 -6.05 16.29
C VAL A 183 0.50 -5.47 17.65
N GLN A 184 1.43 -5.40 18.61
CA GLN A 184 1.16 -4.82 19.93
C GLN A 184 0.93 -3.32 19.91
N GLN A 185 1.48 -2.61 18.94
CA GLN A 185 1.33 -1.16 18.80
C GLN A 185 0.10 -0.77 17.99
N ALA A 186 -0.28 -1.61 17.01
CA ALA A 186 -1.37 -1.32 16.07
C ALA A 186 -2.75 -1.40 16.72
N THR A 187 -3.71 -0.72 16.11
CA THR A 187 -5.13 -0.83 16.45
C THR A 187 -5.84 -1.84 15.56
N TRP A 188 -5.46 -1.90 14.29
CA TRP A 188 -5.91 -2.88 13.30
C TRP A 188 -4.72 -3.41 12.52
N VAL A 189 -4.89 -4.60 11.96
CA VAL A 189 -3.95 -5.21 11.00
C VAL A 189 -4.70 -5.46 9.70
N ALA A 190 -4.10 -5.08 8.57
CA ALA A 190 -4.65 -5.35 7.24
C ALA A 190 -3.59 -6.06 6.39
N VAL A 191 -3.91 -7.24 5.89
CA VAL A 191 -3.01 -8.11 5.12
C VAL A 191 -3.77 -8.77 3.98
N ASN A 192 -3.07 -9.31 2.98
CA ASN A 192 -3.67 -10.29 2.07
C ASN A 192 -3.53 -11.72 2.64
N ASP A 193 -4.07 -12.71 1.94
CA ASP A 193 -4.07 -14.11 2.37
C ASP A 193 -2.65 -14.70 2.52
N TYR A 194 -1.72 -14.32 1.64
CA TYR A 194 -0.32 -14.74 1.72
C TYR A 194 0.40 -14.07 2.89
N GLU A 195 0.24 -12.76 3.02
CA GLU A 195 0.81 -11.97 4.11
C GLU A 195 0.26 -12.43 5.47
N GLY A 196 -1.04 -12.73 5.54
CA GLY A 196 -1.69 -13.25 6.74
C GLY A 196 -1.09 -14.59 7.20
N ARG A 197 -0.85 -15.51 6.26
CA ARG A 197 -0.16 -16.77 6.55
C ARG A 197 1.26 -16.54 7.06
N MET A 198 2.03 -15.69 6.39
CA MET A 198 3.41 -15.38 6.78
C MET A 198 3.45 -14.67 8.14
N LEU A 199 2.51 -13.76 8.42
CA LEU A 199 2.38 -13.09 9.71
C LEU A 199 2.14 -14.12 10.84
N CYS A 200 1.21 -15.06 10.63
CA CYS A 200 0.93 -16.14 11.58
C CYS A 200 2.16 -17.02 11.82
N GLU A 201 2.83 -17.44 10.76
CA GLU A 201 4.03 -18.28 10.83
C GLU A 201 5.14 -17.58 11.63
N ARG A 202 5.44 -16.34 11.32
CA ARG A 202 6.54 -15.60 11.95
C ARG A 202 6.26 -15.16 13.38
N THR A 203 5.01 -14.82 13.70
CA THR A 203 4.60 -14.42 15.06
C THR A 203 4.30 -15.61 15.96
N GLY A 204 4.10 -16.80 15.40
CA GLY A 204 3.65 -17.99 16.12
C GLY A 204 2.21 -17.90 16.61
N LYS A 205 1.38 -17.00 16.05
CA LYS A 205 -0.01 -16.76 16.48
C LYS A 205 -0.98 -16.96 15.33
N SER A 206 -2.14 -17.56 15.60
CA SER A 206 -3.24 -17.62 14.61
C SER A 206 -3.94 -16.26 14.46
N LEU A 207 -4.67 -16.07 13.36
CA LEU A 207 -5.51 -14.86 13.16
C LEU A 207 -6.56 -14.73 14.30
N GLU A 208 -7.11 -15.84 14.74
CA GLU A 208 -8.02 -15.89 15.90
C GLU A 208 -7.33 -15.32 17.15
N ALA A 209 -6.13 -15.81 17.49
CA ALA A 209 -5.37 -15.35 18.64
C ALA A 209 -4.98 -13.86 18.52
N LEU A 210 -4.56 -13.40 17.32
CA LEU A 210 -4.27 -12.01 17.06
C LEU A 210 -5.50 -11.12 17.28
N SER A 211 -6.66 -11.50 16.75
CA SER A 211 -7.91 -10.75 16.85
C SER A 211 -8.55 -10.80 18.25
N ASN A 212 -8.17 -11.78 19.08
CA ASN A 212 -8.62 -11.88 20.46
C ASN A 212 -7.69 -11.13 21.45
N SER A 213 -6.74 -10.36 20.93
CA SER A 213 -5.87 -9.48 21.71
C SER A 213 -6.51 -8.09 21.91
N HIS A 214 -5.69 -7.04 22.04
CA HIS A 214 -6.14 -5.64 22.09
C HIS A 214 -6.57 -5.07 20.72
N LEU A 215 -6.25 -5.78 19.61
CA LEU A 215 -6.62 -5.33 18.27
C LEU A 215 -8.14 -5.18 18.13
N LYS A 216 -8.57 -4.10 17.53
CA LYS A 216 -9.99 -3.91 17.17
C LYS A 216 -10.40 -4.77 15.98
N GLY A 217 -9.45 -5.32 15.25
CA GLY A 217 -9.68 -6.29 14.18
C GLY A 217 -8.45 -6.59 13.33
N VAL A 218 -8.51 -7.75 12.68
CA VAL A 218 -7.58 -8.16 11.63
C VAL A 218 -8.38 -8.35 10.35
N ILE A 219 -7.95 -7.72 9.27
CA ILE A 219 -8.58 -7.79 7.95
C ILE A 219 -7.67 -8.60 7.04
N VAL A 220 -8.21 -9.63 6.39
CA VAL A 220 -7.49 -10.44 5.40
C VAL A 220 -8.21 -10.34 4.06
N THR A 221 -7.57 -9.72 3.07
CA THR A 221 -8.11 -9.62 1.72
C THR A 221 -7.84 -10.90 0.93
N LEU A 222 -8.86 -11.38 0.19
CA LEU A 222 -8.87 -12.64 -0.57
C LEU A 222 -9.07 -12.40 -2.07
N GLY A 223 -8.66 -11.24 -2.57
CA GLY A 223 -8.86 -10.85 -3.96
C GLY A 223 -10.34 -10.82 -4.36
N ALA A 224 -10.72 -11.56 -5.40
CA ALA A 224 -12.10 -11.59 -5.89
C ALA A 224 -13.10 -12.22 -4.90
N GLU A 225 -12.63 -13.02 -3.96
CA GLU A 225 -13.49 -13.64 -2.93
C GLU A 225 -13.92 -12.67 -1.83
N GLY A 226 -13.32 -11.48 -1.78
CA GLY A 226 -13.62 -10.46 -0.77
C GLY A 226 -12.64 -10.48 0.39
N CYS A 227 -13.14 -10.51 1.63
CA CYS A 227 -12.31 -10.37 2.81
C CYS A 227 -12.81 -11.21 3.98
N GLU A 228 -11.89 -11.58 4.86
CA GLU A 228 -12.20 -12.04 6.21
C GLU A 228 -11.93 -10.91 7.20
N VAL A 229 -12.88 -10.68 8.09
CA VAL A 229 -12.76 -9.77 9.23
C VAL A 229 -12.74 -10.61 10.50
N TRP A 230 -11.66 -10.49 11.25
CA TRP A 230 -11.47 -11.18 12.53
C TRP A 230 -11.55 -10.18 13.66
N GLN A 231 -12.51 -10.37 14.57
CA GLN A 231 -12.70 -9.53 15.76
C GLN A 231 -13.04 -10.41 16.96
N LYS A 232 -12.35 -10.20 18.08
CA LYS A 232 -12.58 -10.96 19.33
C LYS A 232 -12.60 -12.48 19.12
N GLY A 233 -11.68 -12.99 18.32
CA GLY A 233 -11.56 -14.41 17.98
C GLY A 233 -12.61 -14.93 16.98
N GLN A 234 -13.53 -14.10 16.52
CA GLN A 234 -14.58 -14.49 15.57
C GLN A 234 -14.27 -14.04 14.16
N ARG A 235 -14.54 -14.91 13.19
CA ARG A 235 -14.38 -14.65 11.76
C ARG A 235 -15.71 -14.30 11.11
N THR A 236 -15.74 -13.20 10.39
CA THR A 236 -16.84 -12.82 9.49
C THR A 236 -16.29 -12.73 8.07
N HIS A 237 -16.93 -13.41 7.12
CA HIS A 237 -16.61 -13.27 5.70
C HIS A 237 -17.46 -12.16 5.10
N VAL A 238 -16.80 -11.22 4.40
CA VAL A 238 -17.43 -10.15 3.62
C VAL A 238 -17.18 -10.45 2.14
N PRO A 239 -18.21 -10.77 1.36
CA PRO A 239 -18.04 -11.21 -0.01
C PRO A 239 -17.45 -10.11 -0.90
N GLY A 240 -16.68 -10.53 -1.90
CA GLY A 240 -16.13 -9.64 -2.92
C GLY A 240 -17.21 -9.04 -3.82
N VAL A 241 -16.84 -7.97 -4.50
CA VAL A 241 -17.67 -7.33 -5.52
C VAL A 241 -17.10 -7.69 -6.89
N LYS A 242 -17.98 -8.16 -7.79
CA LYS A 242 -17.57 -8.49 -9.16
C LYS A 242 -17.12 -7.21 -9.89
N ALA A 243 -15.89 -7.20 -10.36
CA ALA A 243 -15.38 -6.13 -11.21
C ALA A 243 -16.06 -6.15 -12.58
N ALA A 244 -16.25 -4.97 -13.17
CA ALA A 244 -16.77 -4.85 -14.54
C ALA A 244 -15.76 -5.42 -15.55
N GLU A 245 -14.49 -5.21 -15.32
CA GLU A 245 -13.38 -5.68 -16.14
C GLU A 245 -12.14 -5.88 -15.26
N VAL A 246 -11.23 -6.77 -15.64
CA VAL A 246 -9.94 -6.98 -14.97
C VAL A 246 -8.84 -6.49 -15.92
N VAL A 247 -8.33 -5.28 -15.63
CA VAL A 247 -7.34 -4.60 -16.47
C VAL A 247 -5.96 -4.58 -15.80
N ASP A 248 -5.90 -4.20 -14.51
CA ASP A 248 -4.64 -4.04 -13.79
C ASP A 248 -4.83 -4.21 -12.27
N PRO A 249 -4.26 -5.25 -11.65
CA PRO A 249 -4.36 -5.48 -10.21
C PRO A 249 -3.50 -4.55 -9.36
N THR A 250 -2.55 -3.81 -9.97
CA THR A 250 -1.62 -2.92 -9.25
C THR A 250 -2.38 -1.87 -8.43
N GLY A 251 -2.10 -1.77 -7.14
CA GLY A 251 -2.73 -0.78 -6.24
C GLY A 251 -4.16 -1.10 -5.82
N CYS A 252 -4.72 -2.28 -6.14
CA CYS A 252 -6.05 -2.68 -5.62
C CYS A 252 -6.05 -2.79 -4.08
N GLY A 253 -4.99 -3.32 -3.50
CA GLY A 253 -4.79 -3.37 -2.06
C GLY A 253 -4.72 -1.97 -1.44
N ASP A 254 -4.00 -1.05 -2.07
CA ASP A 254 -3.90 0.34 -1.63
C ASP A 254 -5.24 1.07 -1.71
N ALA A 255 -5.98 0.85 -2.79
CA ALA A 255 -7.32 1.41 -2.96
C ALA A 255 -8.29 0.90 -1.88
N PHE A 256 -8.22 -0.39 -1.54
CA PHE A 256 -8.93 -0.97 -0.41
C PHE A 256 -8.54 -0.28 0.91
N ARG A 257 -7.23 -0.06 1.19
CA ARG A 257 -6.74 0.63 2.39
C ARG A 257 -7.23 2.06 2.46
N GLY A 258 -7.26 2.79 1.34
CA GLY A 258 -7.82 4.14 1.28
C GLY A 258 -9.31 4.18 1.69
N ALA A 259 -10.09 3.21 1.22
CA ALA A 259 -11.49 3.05 1.60
C ALA A 259 -11.66 2.61 3.07
N LEU A 260 -10.80 1.71 3.55
CA LEU A 260 -10.76 1.30 4.95
C LEU A 260 -10.53 2.50 5.88
N LEU A 261 -9.53 3.33 5.59
CA LEU A 261 -9.24 4.54 6.37
C LEU A 261 -10.42 5.50 6.35
N TYR A 262 -11.06 5.70 5.19
CA TYR A 262 -12.24 6.56 5.05
C TYR A 262 -13.38 6.16 5.99
N GLY A 263 -13.66 4.86 6.14
CA GLY A 263 -14.68 4.37 7.06
C GLY A 263 -14.25 4.45 8.52
N LEU A 264 -13.01 4.05 8.82
CA LEU A 264 -12.48 4.03 10.17
C LEU A 264 -12.41 5.44 10.80
N GLU A 265 -11.96 6.46 10.04
CA GLU A 265 -11.92 7.86 10.53
C GLU A 265 -13.31 8.43 10.87
N ARG A 266 -14.37 7.82 10.32
CA ARG A 266 -15.78 8.16 10.56
C ARG A 266 -16.43 7.29 11.63
N GLY A 267 -15.66 6.37 12.23
CA GLY A 267 -16.16 5.46 13.26
C GLY A 267 -17.14 4.40 12.75
N TRP A 268 -17.06 4.04 11.48
CA TRP A 268 -17.91 2.98 10.93
C TRP A 268 -17.53 1.61 11.50
N GLU A 269 -18.52 0.71 11.53
CA GLU A 269 -18.28 -0.69 11.83
C GLU A 269 -17.29 -1.30 10.80
N LEU A 270 -16.40 -2.17 11.26
CA LEU A 270 -15.30 -2.68 10.46
C LEU A 270 -15.78 -3.43 9.20
N THR A 271 -16.89 -4.17 9.30
CA THR A 271 -17.50 -4.86 8.15
C THR A 271 -17.94 -3.87 7.08
N ARG A 272 -18.55 -2.74 7.45
CA ARG A 272 -18.94 -1.68 6.52
C ARG A 272 -17.72 -1.02 5.86
N CYS A 273 -16.63 -0.83 6.60
CA CYS A 273 -15.37 -0.32 6.03
C CYS A 273 -14.84 -1.28 4.95
N VAL A 274 -14.87 -2.58 5.23
CA VAL A 274 -14.41 -3.64 4.33
C VAL A 274 -15.32 -3.78 3.10
N GLU A 275 -16.63 -3.66 3.25
CA GLU A 275 -17.58 -3.62 2.13
C GLU A 275 -17.28 -2.48 1.16
N LEU A 276 -16.99 -1.28 1.69
CA LEU A 276 -16.52 -0.17 0.86
C LEU A 276 -15.19 -0.51 0.18
N GLY A 277 -14.24 -1.08 0.92
CA GLY A 277 -12.95 -1.53 0.40
C GLY A 277 -13.09 -2.49 -0.78
N ASN A 278 -13.97 -3.50 -0.68
CA ASN A 278 -14.25 -4.45 -1.76
C ASN A 278 -14.84 -3.76 -3.00
N ARG A 279 -15.75 -2.80 -2.82
CA ARG A 279 -16.33 -2.00 -3.93
C ARG A 279 -15.27 -1.18 -4.63
N ILE A 280 -14.39 -0.51 -3.87
CA ILE A 280 -13.33 0.34 -4.42
C ILE A 280 -12.26 -0.51 -5.10
N GLY A 281 -11.87 -1.67 -4.54
CA GLY A 281 -10.98 -2.62 -5.19
C GLY A 281 -11.50 -3.09 -6.54
N ALA A 282 -12.80 -3.39 -6.63
CA ALA A 282 -13.47 -3.78 -7.87
C ALA A 282 -13.54 -2.64 -8.91
N LEU A 283 -13.66 -1.38 -8.48
CA LEU A 283 -13.56 -0.20 -9.35
C LEU A 283 -12.12 -0.01 -9.85
N LYS A 284 -11.15 -0.11 -8.96
CA LYS A 284 -9.74 0.14 -9.27
C LYS A 284 -9.18 -0.87 -10.28
N ILE A 285 -9.51 -2.16 -10.16
CA ILE A 285 -8.95 -3.21 -11.03
C ILE A 285 -9.32 -3.01 -12.51
N ALA A 286 -10.38 -2.26 -12.81
CA ALA A 286 -10.79 -1.88 -14.16
C ALA A 286 -9.97 -0.73 -14.76
N CYS A 287 -9.04 -0.14 -14.00
CA CYS A 287 -8.21 0.98 -14.42
C CYS A 287 -6.72 0.64 -14.34
N ARG A 288 -5.93 1.13 -15.30
CA ARG A 288 -4.47 0.97 -15.27
C ARG A 288 -3.84 1.93 -14.25
N GLY A 289 -2.75 1.47 -13.59
CA GLY A 289 -2.00 2.24 -12.60
C GLY A 289 -2.74 2.39 -11.27
N GLY A 290 -2.02 2.78 -10.21
CA GLY A 290 -2.57 2.88 -8.84
C GLY A 290 -3.44 4.11 -8.60
N GLN A 291 -3.31 5.16 -9.43
CA GLN A 291 -3.86 6.50 -9.19
C GLN A 291 -4.63 7.07 -10.38
N ASN A 292 -5.37 6.24 -11.13
CA ASN A 292 -6.09 6.65 -12.33
C ASN A 292 -7.59 6.29 -12.31
N HIS A 293 -8.07 5.60 -11.26
CA HIS A 293 -9.48 5.29 -11.09
C HIS A 293 -10.26 6.53 -10.63
N VAL A 294 -11.54 6.60 -11.02
CA VAL A 294 -12.46 7.68 -10.63
C VAL A 294 -13.56 7.10 -9.76
N ILE A 295 -13.84 7.74 -8.65
CA ILE A 295 -14.88 7.32 -7.70
C ILE A 295 -16.08 8.27 -7.78
N ASP A 296 -17.21 7.74 -8.23
CA ASP A 296 -18.50 8.43 -8.11
C ASP A 296 -19.07 8.18 -6.70
N ARG A 297 -18.95 9.20 -5.84
CA ARG A 297 -19.43 9.15 -4.45
C ARG A 297 -20.94 9.01 -4.37
N ALA A 298 -21.68 9.60 -5.31
CA ALA A 298 -23.14 9.52 -5.32
C ALA A 298 -23.60 8.08 -5.63
N ALA A 299 -22.94 7.41 -6.57
CA ALA A 299 -23.20 5.99 -6.87
C ALA A 299 -22.85 5.05 -5.70
N LEU A 300 -21.97 5.50 -4.78
CA LEU A 300 -21.62 4.76 -3.57
C LEU A 300 -22.55 5.06 -2.38
N ALA A 301 -23.45 6.03 -2.50
CA ALA A 301 -24.29 6.56 -1.43
C ALA A 301 -23.46 7.09 -0.22
N LEU A 302 -22.38 7.84 -0.53
CA LEU A 302 -21.44 8.44 0.42
C LEU A 302 -21.64 9.95 0.54
#